data_87816453e0f03d25c084b728aabad5f0
#
_entry.id   87816453e0f03d25c084b728aabad5f0
#
_cell.length_a   1.000
_cell.length_b   1.000
_cell.length_c   1.000
_cell.angle_alpha   90.00
_cell.angle_beta   90.00
_cell.angle_gamma   90.00
#
_symmetry.space_group_name_H-M   'P 1'
#
loop_
_entity.id
_entity.type
_entity.pdbx_description
1 polymer ?
#
loop_
_entity_poly.entity_id
_entity_poly.type
_entity_poly.pdbx_seq_one_letter_code
_entity_poly.pdbx_strand_id
1 'polypeptide(L)'
;LNSENTINNQYVWNHCLVSIWGSHLDPNDGVLWDISPGKIGDLNFENINFNIEGLKEVYKHIEGGDTSKGHELNPHTNKPYEKQVVPRGDYTRVIAEFWADGPDSETPPGHWFTILNYVSYHNKFQRKFEGQGETVDPLEWDIKAYFLLGGAMHDAATAAWGLKGYYDYITPISALRYMAQNGQSSNTNLPNYSPIGIKLIKGYIESIKKGDALAGKNEENIGKIKVYSWQGHKNIKDPKNDYAGVGWILAENWFPYQRPTFVTPNFSGYVSGHSTFSRAAAELMTLITGDEFFPGGMGEFIAKNNEF
;
A
#
# COMPACT_ATOMS: atom_id res chain seq x y z
N LEU A 1 26.14 -18.64 2.93
CA LEU A 1 26.01 -17.82 3.79
C LEU A 1 26.06 -16.31 3.63
N ASN A 2 25.37 -15.80 2.65
CA ASN A 2 25.13 -14.37 2.43
C ASN A 2 23.76 -13.91 2.99
N SER A 3 23.20 -14.64 3.95
CA SER A 3 21.84 -14.39 4.43
C SER A 3 21.69 -13.04 5.13
N GLU A 4 22.64 -12.62 5.96
CA GLU A 4 22.58 -11.33 6.65
C GLU A 4 22.62 -10.15 5.69
N ASN A 5 23.48 -10.16 4.68
CA ASN A 5 23.53 -9.08 3.68
C ASN A 5 22.25 -9.02 2.83
N THR A 6 21.65 -10.16 2.53
CA THR A 6 20.41 -10.23 1.77
C THR A 6 19.23 -9.69 2.59
N ILE A 7 19.11 -10.09 3.86
CA ILE A 7 18.07 -9.60 4.77
C ILE A 7 18.22 -8.10 5.00
N ASN A 8 19.43 -7.62 5.27
CA ASN A 8 19.70 -6.20 5.44
C ASN A 8 19.34 -5.40 4.18
N ASN A 9 19.65 -5.90 3.00
CA ASN A 9 19.28 -5.26 1.74
C ASN A 9 17.78 -5.17 1.54
N GLN A 10 17.02 -6.21 1.87
CA GLN A 10 15.55 -6.18 1.80
C GLN A 10 14.96 -5.17 2.80
N TYR A 11 15.47 -5.17 4.03
CA TYR A 11 15.05 -4.22 5.06
C TYR A 11 15.27 -2.77 4.61
N VAL A 12 16.49 -2.45 4.18
CA VAL A 12 16.86 -1.12 3.71
C VAL A 12 16.01 -0.71 2.50
N TRP A 13 15.79 -1.64 1.56
CA TRP A 13 15.00 -1.39 0.37
C TRP A 13 13.54 -1.08 0.70
N ASN A 14 12.91 -1.86 1.57
CA ASN A 14 11.51 -1.65 1.98
C ASN A 14 11.31 -0.30 2.67
N HIS A 15 12.24 0.10 3.56
CA HIS A 15 12.14 1.40 4.24
C HIS A 15 12.32 2.56 3.27
N CYS A 16 13.19 2.42 2.26
CA CYS A 16 13.29 3.41 1.19
C CYS A 16 12.02 3.48 0.35
N LEU A 17 11.44 2.33 0.02
CA LEU A 17 10.22 2.26 -0.78
C LEU A 17 9.08 3.07 -0.13
N VAL A 18 8.74 2.79 1.12
CA VAL A 18 7.67 3.50 1.81
C VAL A 18 7.97 4.98 2.03
N SER A 19 9.24 5.33 2.21
CA SER A 19 9.67 6.73 2.37
C SER A 19 9.48 7.53 1.08
N ILE A 20 9.90 6.97 -0.06
CA ILE A 20 9.83 7.64 -1.37
C ILE A 20 8.39 7.69 -1.86
N TRP A 21 7.61 6.62 -1.68
CA TRP A 21 6.24 6.58 -2.16
C TRP A 21 5.34 7.61 -1.47
N GLY A 22 5.71 8.11 -0.30
CA GLY A 22 5.07 9.30 0.27
C GLY A 22 5.22 10.57 -0.59
N SER A 23 6.20 10.64 -1.49
CA SER A 23 6.35 11.73 -2.46
C SER A 23 5.40 11.60 -3.65
N HIS A 24 4.87 10.42 -3.92
CA HIS A 24 3.93 10.18 -5.03
C HIS A 24 2.54 10.77 -4.75
N LEU A 25 2.28 11.24 -3.55
CA LEU A 25 1.07 12.00 -3.20
C LEU A 25 1.09 13.45 -3.70
N ASP A 26 2.13 13.87 -4.43
CA ASP A 26 2.20 15.20 -5.03
C ASP A 26 1.25 15.31 -6.23
N PRO A 27 0.19 16.13 -6.13
CA PRO A 27 -0.74 16.32 -7.24
C PRO A 27 -0.14 17.15 -8.40
N ASN A 28 1.03 17.78 -8.17
CA ASN A 28 1.65 18.73 -9.07
C ASN A 28 2.96 18.21 -9.71
N ASP A 29 3.30 16.93 -9.51
CA ASP A 29 4.53 16.36 -10.07
C ASP A 29 4.48 16.17 -11.59
N GLY A 30 3.30 16.35 -12.21
CA GLY A 30 3.08 16.22 -13.65
C GLY A 30 3.10 14.78 -14.18
N VAL A 31 3.22 13.78 -13.29
CA VAL A 31 3.22 12.37 -13.68
C VAL A 31 1.81 11.88 -13.87
N LEU A 32 1.53 11.33 -15.05
CA LEU A 32 0.22 10.75 -15.40
C LEU A 32 0.34 9.25 -15.55
N TRP A 33 -0.63 8.53 -15.00
CA TRP A 33 -0.75 7.08 -15.12
C TRP A 33 -2.06 6.68 -15.77
N ASP A 34 -2.00 5.69 -16.65
CA ASP A 34 -3.18 4.95 -17.08
C ASP A 34 -3.42 3.83 -16.06
N ILE A 35 -4.48 3.98 -15.26
CA ILE A 35 -4.85 3.07 -14.18
C ILE A 35 -5.95 2.09 -14.59
N SER A 36 -6.28 2.04 -15.87
CA SER A 36 -7.25 1.07 -16.37
C SER A 36 -6.77 -0.38 -16.16
N PRO A 37 -7.69 -1.34 -16.02
CA PRO A 37 -7.33 -2.76 -15.98
C PRO A 37 -6.58 -3.24 -17.24
N GLY A 38 -6.66 -2.49 -18.34
CA GLY A 38 -5.87 -2.72 -19.55
C GLY A 38 -4.39 -2.36 -19.43
N LYS A 39 -3.98 -1.76 -18.31
CA LYS A 39 -2.61 -1.30 -18.12
C LYS A 39 -1.95 -1.78 -16.85
N ILE A 40 -2.72 -1.99 -15.79
CA ILE A 40 -2.24 -2.45 -14.47
C ILE A 40 -3.15 -3.56 -13.94
N GLY A 41 -2.72 -4.27 -12.88
CA GLY A 41 -3.55 -5.21 -12.13
C GLY A 41 -3.42 -6.68 -12.55
N ASP A 42 -2.51 -6.99 -13.47
CA ASP A 42 -2.25 -8.35 -13.98
C ASP A 42 -0.89 -8.88 -13.47
N LEU A 43 -0.53 -8.58 -12.24
CA LEU A 43 0.74 -9.01 -11.70
C LEU A 43 0.73 -10.50 -11.33
N ASN A 44 1.33 -11.32 -12.18
CA ASN A 44 1.45 -12.75 -11.91
C ASN A 44 2.60 -13.03 -10.93
N PHE A 45 2.24 -13.27 -9.68
CA PHE A 45 3.20 -13.56 -8.60
C PHE A 45 3.93 -14.89 -8.76
N GLU A 46 3.40 -15.85 -9.50
CA GLU A 46 4.06 -17.14 -9.73
C GLU A 46 5.37 -17.00 -10.52
N ASN A 47 5.45 -15.96 -11.36
CA ASN A 47 6.61 -15.67 -12.19
C ASN A 47 7.61 -14.71 -11.53
N ILE A 48 7.31 -14.20 -10.34
CA ILE A 48 8.18 -13.28 -9.63
C ILE A 48 9.20 -14.06 -8.81
N ASN A 49 10.47 -13.76 -9.02
CA ASN A 49 11.49 -14.22 -8.12
C ASN A 49 11.42 -13.40 -6.82
N PHE A 50 10.94 -14.01 -5.73
CA PHE A 50 10.78 -13.36 -4.42
C PHE A 50 12.11 -13.06 -3.69
N ASN A 51 13.19 -12.92 -4.43
CA ASN A 51 14.40 -12.30 -3.90
C ASN A 51 14.36 -10.77 -4.10
N ILE A 52 15.34 -10.08 -3.50
CA ILE A 52 15.39 -8.62 -3.55
C ILE A 52 15.47 -8.05 -4.98
N GLU A 53 16.11 -8.74 -5.91
CA GLU A 53 16.27 -8.26 -7.28
C GLU A 53 14.94 -8.37 -8.05
N GLY A 54 14.23 -9.48 -7.92
CA GLY A 54 12.88 -9.62 -8.51
C GLY A 54 11.87 -8.62 -7.92
N LEU A 55 11.93 -8.36 -6.61
CA LEU A 55 11.08 -7.34 -5.98
C LEU A 55 11.38 -5.92 -6.48
N LYS A 56 12.64 -5.59 -6.78
CA LYS A 56 13.02 -4.29 -7.36
C LYS A 56 12.53 -4.10 -8.79
N GLU A 57 12.32 -5.18 -9.52
CA GLU A 57 11.76 -5.10 -10.87
C GLU A 57 10.25 -4.81 -10.83
N VAL A 58 9.56 -5.29 -9.81
CA VAL A 58 8.11 -5.09 -9.63
C VAL A 58 7.81 -3.73 -8.99
N TYR A 59 8.51 -3.39 -7.92
CA TYR A 59 8.28 -2.16 -7.16
C TYR A 59 9.48 -1.22 -7.29
N LYS A 60 9.40 -0.23 -8.14
CA LYS A 60 10.46 0.75 -8.33
C LYS A 60 10.31 1.91 -7.37
N HIS A 61 11.43 2.33 -6.76
CA HIS A 61 11.43 3.38 -5.76
C HIS A 61 10.92 4.72 -6.30
N ILE A 62 11.44 5.14 -7.46
CA ILE A 62 11.19 6.47 -8.01
C ILE A 62 9.92 6.47 -8.86
N GLU A 63 9.82 5.52 -9.79
CA GLU A 63 8.70 5.43 -10.71
C GLU A 63 7.43 4.98 -9.98
N GLY A 64 7.58 4.11 -9.01
CA GLY A 64 6.47 3.52 -8.24
C GLY A 64 5.65 2.53 -9.05
N GLY A 65 4.60 2.06 -8.41
CA GLY A 65 3.52 1.39 -9.09
C GLY A 65 3.72 -0.05 -9.49
N ASP A 66 2.72 -0.54 -10.14
CA ASP A 66 2.59 -1.86 -10.71
C ASP A 66 3.28 -1.89 -12.08
N THR A 67 4.15 -2.84 -12.31
CA THR A 67 4.86 -3.04 -13.57
C THR A 67 4.23 -4.11 -14.45
N SER A 68 3.02 -4.57 -14.12
CA SER A 68 2.25 -5.50 -14.95
C SER A 68 1.88 -4.86 -16.31
N LYS A 69 1.42 -5.68 -17.21
CA LYS A 69 1.01 -5.22 -18.55
C LYS A 69 -0.49 -4.89 -18.63
N GLY A 70 -1.25 -5.30 -17.62
CA GLY A 70 -2.70 -5.28 -17.62
C GLY A 70 -3.31 -6.36 -18.52
N HIS A 71 -4.63 -6.36 -18.59
CA HIS A 71 -5.41 -7.31 -19.38
C HIS A 71 -5.74 -6.72 -20.75
N GLU A 72 -5.36 -7.40 -21.84
CA GLU A 72 -5.59 -6.93 -23.21
C GLU A 72 -7.09 -6.71 -23.49
N LEU A 73 -7.92 -7.62 -23.01
CA LEU A 73 -9.37 -7.59 -23.18
C LEU A 73 -10.08 -7.84 -21.86
N ASN A 74 -11.21 -7.17 -21.67
CA ASN A 74 -12.14 -7.49 -20.61
C ASN A 74 -12.75 -8.87 -20.90
N PRO A 75 -12.59 -9.89 -20.03
CA PRO A 75 -13.01 -11.26 -20.31
C PRO A 75 -14.51 -11.44 -20.44
N HIS A 76 -15.30 -10.52 -19.88
CA HIS A 76 -16.77 -10.57 -19.94
C HIS A 76 -17.36 -9.90 -21.19
N THR A 77 -16.67 -8.91 -21.73
CA THR A 77 -17.17 -8.14 -22.90
C THR A 77 -16.41 -8.42 -24.18
N ASN A 78 -15.24 -9.05 -24.06
CA ASN A 78 -14.27 -9.28 -25.13
C ASN A 78 -13.88 -7.98 -25.88
N LYS A 79 -13.84 -6.85 -25.15
CA LYS A 79 -13.43 -5.54 -25.66
C LYS A 79 -12.25 -5.02 -24.85
N PRO A 80 -11.38 -4.20 -25.45
CA PRO A 80 -10.36 -3.50 -24.68
C PRO A 80 -10.96 -2.64 -23.57
N TYR A 81 -10.25 -2.49 -22.45
CA TYR A 81 -10.61 -1.53 -21.42
C TYR A 81 -10.39 -0.10 -21.93
N GLU A 82 -11.27 0.80 -21.56
CA GLU A 82 -11.06 2.23 -21.81
C GLU A 82 -9.91 2.74 -20.95
N LYS A 83 -9.09 3.60 -21.54
CA LYS A 83 -7.99 4.22 -20.80
C LYS A 83 -8.52 5.15 -19.72
N GLN A 84 -7.90 5.09 -18.54
CA GLN A 84 -8.17 5.98 -17.44
C GLN A 84 -6.88 6.66 -17.00
N VAL A 85 -6.58 7.80 -17.61
CA VAL A 85 -5.34 8.54 -17.34
C VAL A 85 -5.60 9.60 -16.28
N VAL A 86 -4.90 9.47 -15.15
CA VAL A 86 -5.05 10.34 -13.98
C VAL A 86 -3.67 10.78 -13.46
N PRO A 87 -3.60 11.89 -12.68
CA PRO A 87 -2.39 12.22 -11.94
C PRO A 87 -1.99 11.09 -10.99
N ARG A 88 -0.69 10.78 -10.94
CA ARG A 88 -0.16 9.76 -10.02
C ARG A 88 -0.53 10.05 -8.56
N GLY A 89 -0.51 11.33 -8.18
CA GLY A 89 -0.90 11.75 -6.82
C GLY A 89 -2.34 11.37 -6.47
N ASP A 90 -3.27 11.54 -7.39
CA ASP A 90 -4.68 11.16 -7.20
C ASP A 90 -4.82 9.64 -7.06
N TYR A 91 -4.17 8.88 -7.93
CA TYR A 91 -4.20 7.42 -7.82
C TYR A 91 -3.62 6.92 -6.50
N THR A 92 -2.46 7.45 -6.09
CA THR A 92 -1.80 7.08 -4.83
C THR A 92 -2.70 7.38 -3.63
N ARG A 93 -3.36 8.54 -3.64
CA ARG A 93 -4.33 8.93 -2.61
C ARG A 93 -5.52 7.97 -2.57
N VAL A 94 -6.16 7.73 -3.71
CA VAL A 94 -7.36 6.88 -3.79
C VAL A 94 -7.08 5.44 -3.35
N ILE A 95 -5.94 4.86 -3.74
CA ILE A 95 -5.54 3.53 -3.27
C ILE A 95 -5.32 3.50 -1.76
N ALA A 96 -4.67 4.53 -1.20
CA ALA A 96 -4.47 4.61 0.24
C ALA A 96 -5.81 4.73 0.98
N GLU A 97 -6.75 5.54 0.47
CA GLU A 97 -8.08 5.72 1.06
C GLU A 97 -8.95 4.47 0.93
N PHE A 98 -8.89 3.78 -0.20
CA PHE A 98 -9.63 2.52 -0.42
C PHE A 98 -9.25 1.44 0.60
N TRP A 99 -7.97 1.33 0.96
CA TRP A 99 -7.47 0.35 1.91
C TRP A 99 -7.30 0.88 3.34
N ALA A 100 -7.72 2.12 3.60
CA ALA A 100 -7.61 2.70 4.94
C ALA A 100 -8.60 2.07 5.93
N ASP A 101 -8.14 1.91 7.17
CA ASP A 101 -8.95 1.47 8.32
C ASP A 101 -9.32 2.66 9.20
N GLY A 102 -9.86 3.69 8.60
CA GLY A 102 -10.27 4.89 9.34
C GLY A 102 -11.49 4.62 10.23
N PRO A 103 -11.81 5.56 11.15
CA PRO A 103 -12.95 5.39 12.05
C PRO A 103 -14.31 5.33 11.32
N ASP A 104 -14.37 5.79 10.08
CA ASP A 104 -15.59 5.81 9.25
C ASP A 104 -15.55 4.76 8.12
N SER A 105 -14.61 3.83 8.18
CA SER A 105 -14.45 2.74 7.20
C SER A 105 -14.51 1.37 7.87
N GLU A 106 -14.55 0.33 7.07
CA GLU A 106 -14.53 -1.05 7.53
C GLU A 106 -13.14 -1.43 8.07
N THR A 107 -13.11 -2.48 8.89
CA THR A 107 -11.85 -3.16 9.25
C THR A 107 -11.26 -3.88 8.03
N PRO A 108 -9.95 -4.24 8.02
CA PRO A 108 -9.34 -4.95 6.88
C PRO A 108 -10.10 -6.20 6.43
N PRO A 109 -10.54 -7.10 7.32
CA PRO A 109 -11.39 -8.21 6.89
C PRO A 109 -12.80 -7.75 6.50
N GLY A 110 -13.36 -6.72 7.17
CA GLY A 110 -14.69 -6.16 6.88
C GLY A 110 -14.81 -5.61 5.46
N HIS A 111 -13.75 -5.02 4.94
CA HIS A 111 -13.68 -4.50 3.58
C HIS A 111 -13.98 -5.58 2.53
N TRP A 112 -13.51 -6.81 2.75
CA TRP A 112 -13.79 -7.94 1.86
C TRP A 112 -15.25 -8.41 1.89
N PHE A 113 -15.96 -8.20 3.00
CA PHE A 113 -17.42 -8.42 3.03
C PHE A 113 -18.16 -7.33 2.23
N THR A 114 -17.68 -6.09 2.25
CA THR A 114 -18.22 -5.02 1.39
C THR A 114 -18.02 -5.36 -0.08
N ILE A 115 -16.84 -5.87 -0.47
CA ILE A 115 -16.57 -6.34 -1.83
C ILE A 115 -17.48 -7.54 -2.18
N LEU A 116 -17.64 -8.52 -1.27
CA LEU A 116 -18.54 -9.65 -1.49
C LEU A 116 -19.98 -9.19 -1.74
N ASN A 117 -20.47 -8.21 -0.96
CA ASN A 117 -21.79 -7.63 -1.16
C ASN A 117 -21.90 -6.97 -2.54
N TYR A 118 -20.90 -6.16 -2.93
CA TYR A 118 -20.87 -5.55 -4.25
C TYR A 118 -21.00 -6.60 -5.35
N VAL A 119 -20.25 -7.69 -5.27
CA VAL A 119 -20.31 -8.80 -6.25
C VAL A 119 -21.69 -9.48 -6.21
N SER A 120 -22.17 -9.86 -5.01
CA SER A 120 -23.40 -10.66 -4.83
C SER A 120 -24.65 -9.95 -5.29
N TYR A 121 -24.69 -8.61 -5.17
CA TYR A 121 -25.84 -7.80 -5.57
C TYR A 121 -25.68 -7.15 -6.96
N HIS A 122 -24.57 -7.41 -7.64
CA HIS A 122 -24.38 -6.88 -9.00
C HIS A 122 -25.33 -7.56 -9.98
N ASN A 123 -25.96 -6.79 -10.87
CA ASN A 123 -27.01 -7.27 -11.79
C ASN A 123 -26.54 -8.31 -12.82
N LYS A 124 -25.24 -8.41 -13.06
CA LYS A 124 -24.64 -9.41 -13.95
C LYS A 124 -24.18 -10.67 -13.22
N PHE A 125 -24.22 -10.68 -11.88
CA PHE A 125 -23.80 -11.82 -11.10
C PHE A 125 -24.89 -12.91 -11.06
N GLN A 126 -24.46 -14.15 -11.16
CA GLN A 126 -25.34 -15.33 -10.98
C GLN A 126 -24.88 -16.08 -9.71
N ARG A 127 -25.79 -16.33 -8.78
CA ARG A 127 -25.51 -17.03 -7.52
C ARG A 127 -25.33 -18.52 -7.74
N LYS A 128 -24.21 -18.88 -8.36
CA LYS A 128 -23.82 -20.27 -8.62
C LYS A 128 -22.48 -20.51 -7.95
N PHE A 129 -22.41 -21.51 -7.08
CA PHE A 129 -21.13 -21.88 -6.51
C PHE A 129 -20.19 -22.43 -7.59
N GLU A 130 -18.93 -22.01 -7.53
CA GLU A 130 -17.92 -22.31 -8.55
C GLU A 130 -18.32 -21.90 -9.98
N GLY A 131 -19.25 -20.93 -10.09
CA GLY A 131 -19.80 -20.52 -11.39
C GLY A 131 -20.65 -21.57 -12.11
N GLN A 132 -20.95 -22.68 -11.45
CA GLN A 132 -21.56 -23.87 -12.07
C GLN A 132 -22.86 -24.30 -11.35
N GLY A 133 -23.60 -25.22 -11.97
CA GLY A 133 -24.78 -25.80 -11.38
C GLY A 133 -26.01 -24.89 -11.39
N GLU A 134 -26.95 -25.18 -10.49
CA GLU A 134 -28.18 -24.39 -10.35
C GLU A 134 -27.93 -23.09 -9.59
N THR A 135 -28.75 -22.09 -9.91
CA THR A 135 -28.74 -20.83 -9.15
C THR A 135 -29.40 -21.06 -7.80
N VAL A 136 -28.69 -20.72 -6.73
CA VAL A 136 -29.20 -20.86 -5.36
C VAL A 136 -30.02 -19.64 -4.96
N ASP A 137 -30.88 -19.82 -3.95
CA ASP A 137 -31.66 -18.75 -3.32
C ASP A 137 -30.72 -17.66 -2.75
N PRO A 138 -31.10 -16.37 -2.80
CA PRO A 138 -30.29 -15.29 -2.26
C PRO A 138 -29.86 -15.50 -0.80
N LEU A 139 -30.77 -15.94 0.05
CA LEU A 139 -30.46 -16.18 1.46
C LEU A 139 -29.48 -17.35 1.64
N GLU A 140 -29.63 -18.41 0.86
CA GLU A 140 -28.71 -19.54 0.86
C GLU A 140 -27.31 -19.11 0.41
N TRP A 141 -27.23 -18.29 -0.64
CA TRP A 141 -25.96 -17.70 -1.11
C TRP A 141 -25.31 -16.89 -0.01
N ASP A 142 -26.02 -15.94 0.57
CA ASP A 142 -25.50 -15.04 1.58
C ASP A 142 -24.98 -15.81 2.79
N ILE A 143 -25.76 -16.77 3.32
CA ILE A 143 -25.34 -17.58 4.47
C ILE A 143 -24.04 -18.35 4.17
N LYS A 144 -23.98 -19.03 3.02
CA LYS A 144 -22.82 -19.85 2.65
C LYS A 144 -21.58 -18.99 2.35
N ALA A 145 -21.75 -17.95 1.55
CA ALA A 145 -20.64 -17.07 1.16
C ALA A 145 -20.05 -16.32 2.37
N TYR A 146 -20.91 -15.79 3.25
CA TYR A 146 -20.48 -15.14 4.50
C TYR A 146 -19.78 -16.10 5.45
N PHE A 147 -20.30 -17.32 5.59
CA PHE A 147 -19.69 -18.33 6.44
C PHE A 147 -18.28 -18.72 5.94
N LEU A 148 -18.14 -18.94 4.64
CA LEU A 148 -16.86 -19.31 4.05
C LEU A 148 -15.85 -18.15 4.12
N LEU A 149 -16.28 -16.92 3.77
CA LEU A 149 -15.41 -15.76 3.88
C LEU A 149 -15.03 -15.46 5.33
N GLY A 150 -15.98 -15.58 6.27
CA GLY A 150 -15.72 -15.40 7.68
C GLY A 150 -14.70 -16.39 8.23
N GLY A 151 -14.78 -17.66 7.84
CA GLY A 151 -13.79 -18.68 8.18
C GLY A 151 -12.39 -18.33 7.63
N ALA A 152 -12.30 -17.99 6.36
CA ALA A 152 -11.03 -17.60 5.74
C ALA A 152 -10.41 -16.35 6.39
N MET A 153 -11.23 -15.34 6.72
CA MET A 153 -10.75 -14.13 7.40
C MET A 153 -10.29 -14.43 8.84
N HIS A 154 -10.98 -15.27 9.55
CA HIS A 154 -10.59 -15.72 10.90
C HIS A 154 -9.23 -16.44 10.87
N ASP A 155 -9.05 -17.37 9.95
CA ASP A 155 -7.81 -18.14 9.82
C ASP A 155 -6.65 -17.24 9.37
N ALA A 156 -6.90 -16.33 8.42
CA ALA A 156 -5.92 -15.33 8.01
C ALA A 156 -5.50 -14.42 9.17
N ALA A 157 -6.45 -13.99 10.01
CA ALA A 157 -6.15 -13.21 11.21
C ALA A 157 -5.27 -13.98 12.20
N THR A 158 -5.66 -15.21 12.49
CA THR A 158 -4.92 -16.08 13.43
C THR A 158 -3.49 -16.29 12.94
N ALA A 159 -3.30 -16.60 11.66
CA ALA A 159 -1.99 -16.81 11.08
C ALA A 159 -1.14 -15.51 11.10
N ALA A 160 -1.71 -14.39 10.65
CA ALA A 160 -1.00 -13.11 10.58
C ALA A 160 -0.58 -12.61 11.97
N TRP A 161 -1.47 -12.64 12.95
CA TRP A 161 -1.16 -12.17 14.32
C TRP A 161 -0.26 -13.12 15.08
N GLY A 162 -0.37 -14.42 14.85
CA GLY A 162 0.58 -15.41 15.35
C GLY A 162 2.02 -15.11 14.90
N LEU A 163 2.19 -14.84 13.60
CA LEU A 163 3.50 -14.47 13.03
C LEU A 163 3.99 -13.08 13.49
N LYS A 164 3.09 -12.10 13.58
CA LYS A 164 3.41 -10.77 14.13
C LYS A 164 3.94 -10.87 15.56
N GLY A 165 3.26 -11.65 16.41
CA GLY A 165 3.69 -11.86 17.79
C GLY A 165 4.99 -12.63 17.91
N TYR A 166 5.22 -13.61 17.03
CA TYR A 166 6.45 -14.41 17.05
C TYR A 166 7.69 -13.62 16.63
N TYR A 167 7.60 -12.82 15.55
CA TYR A 167 8.73 -12.07 15.02
C TYR A 167 8.93 -10.71 15.67
N ASP A 168 7.88 -10.13 16.23
CA ASP A 168 7.89 -8.81 16.90
C ASP A 168 8.67 -7.73 16.11
N TYR A 169 8.39 -7.62 14.82
CA TYR A 169 9.16 -6.79 13.90
C TYR A 169 8.74 -5.32 13.97
N ILE A 170 9.71 -4.42 14.02
CA ILE A 170 9.47 -2.98 14.14
C ILE A 170 8.62 -2.44 12.97
N THR A 171 7.72 -1.51 13.27
CA THR A 171 6.92 -0.84 12.23
C THR A 171 7.75 0.17 11.43
N PRO A 172 7.42 0.42 10.15
CA PRO A 172 8.15 1.39 9.32
C PRO A 172 8.23 2.78 9.95
N ILE A 173 7.14 3.28 10.53
CA ILE A 173 7.12 4.61 11.17
C ILE A 173 8.12 4.70 12.32
N SER A 174 8.19 3.70 13.18
CA SER A 174 9.11 3.67 14.31
C SER A 174 10.55 3.55 13.85
N ALA A 175 10.83 2.65 12.90
CA ALA A 175 12.16 2.43 12.35
C ALA A 175 12.70 3.67 11.64
N LEU A 176 11.93 4.24 10.74
CA LEU A 176 12.33 5.43 9.96
C LEU A 176 12.60 6.63 10.84
N ARG A 177 11.71 6.92 11.79
CA ARG A 177 11.87 8.05 12.70
C ARG A 177 13.09 7.91 13.59
N TYR A 178 13.27 6.73 14.17
CA TYR A 178 14.44 6.47 15.03
C TYR A 178 15.76 6.61 14.27
N MET A 179 15.88 5.94 13.11
CA MET A 179 17.08 6.03 12.29
C MET A 179 17.34 7.45 11.79
N ALA A 180 16.28 8.16 11.38
CA ALA A 180 16.41 9.53 10.87
C ALA A 180 16.89 10.52 11.92
N GLN A 181 16.32 10.47 13.12
CA GLN A 181 16.71 11.30 14.27
C GLN A 181 18.18 11.10 14.63
N ASN A 182 18.65 9.86 14.54
CA ASN A 182 20.03 9.50 14.86
C ASN A 182 21.00 9.64 13.66
N GLY A 183 20.52 10.08 12.50
CA GLY A 183 21.33 10.19 11.28
C GLY A 183 21.85 8.84 10.77
N GLN A 184 21.23 7.73 11.16
CA GLN A 184 21.67 6.38 10.81
C GLN A 184 21.37 6.09 9.35
N SER A 185 22.40 5.97 8.55
CA SER A 185 22.31 5.61 7.15
C SER A 185 23.17 4.39 6.80
N SER A 186 22.85 3.76 5.67
CA SER A 186 23.68 2.67 5.10
C SER A 186 24.88 3.19 4.29
N ASN A 187 25.20 4.48 4.37
CA ASN A 187 26.37 5.06 3.74
C ASN A 187 27.59 4.94 4.66
N THR A 188 28.55 4.11 4.28
CA THR A 188 29.78 3.84 5.04
C THR A 188 30.66 5.07 5.27
N ASN A 189 30.48 6.14 4.51
CA ASN A 189 31.26 7.37 4.63
C ASN A 189 30.70 8.37 5.67
N LEU A 190 29.56 8.05 6.27
CA LEU A 190 28.94 8.92 7.28
C LEU A 190 29.20 8.41 8.70
N PRO A 191 29.29 9.32 9.70
CA PRO A 191 29.69 8.97 11.04
C PRO A 191 28.73 8.00 11.74
N ASN A 192 27.43 8.04 11.39
CA ASN A 192 26.40 7.18 11.99
C ASN A 192 25.99 6.04 11.04
N TYR A 193 27.01 5.42 10.42
CA TYR A 193 26.78 4.25 9.57
C TYR A 193 26.12 3.11 10.34
N SER A 194 25.13 2.52 9.70
CA SER A 194 24.52 1.25 10.11
C SER A 194 24.22 0.40 8.87
N PRO A 195 24.51 -0.91 8.87
CA PRO A 195 24.21 -1.76 7.71
C PRO A 195 22.74 -1.86 7.41
N ILE A 196 21.86 -1.57 8.38
CA ILE A 196 20.41 -1.50 8.24
C ILE A 196 19.89 -0.05 8.23
N GLY A 197 20.79 0.94 8.19
CA GLY A 197 20.44 2.36 8.19
C GLY A 197 19.74 2.78 6.90
N ILE A 198 19.07 3.91 6.93
CA ILE A 198 18.33 4.45 5.77
C ILE A 198 19.28 4.65 4.60
N LYS A 199 18.91 4.15 3.41
CA LYS A 199 19.68 4.41 2.20
C LYS A 199 19.42 5.84 1.72
N LEU A 200 20.48 6.61 1.53
CA LEU A 200 20.37 7.96 0.97
C LEU A 200 20.17 7.88 -0.54
N ILE A 201 19.17 8.63 -1.03
CA ILE A 201 18.81 8.71 -2.44
C ILE A 201 18.64 10.18 -2.79
N LYS A 202 19.50 10.68 -3.67
CA LYS A 202 19.50 12.09 -4.07
C LYS A 202 18.13 12.53 -4.59
N GLY A 203 17.63 13.65 -4.07
CA GLY A 203 16.32 14.20 -4.41
C GLY A 203 15.16 13.63 -3.59
N TYR A 204 15.36 12.56 -2.81
CA TYR A 204 14.31 11.92 -2.03
C TYR A 204 14.66 11.72 -0.56
N ILE A 205 15.88 11.23 -0.28
CA ILE A 205 16.33 10.93 1.09
C ILE A 205 17.77 11.42 1.22
N GLU A 206 17.99 12.43 2.04
CA GLU A 206 19.31 13.08 2.14
C GLU A 206 19.71 13.35 3.60
N SER A 207 21.00 13.41 3.86
CA SER A 207 21.53 13.91 5.11
C SER A 207 21.52 15.44 5.11
N ILE A 208 21.06 16.03 6.20
CA ILE A 208 21.04 17.48 6.40
C ILE A 208 22.46 18.00 6.61
N LYS A 209 22.82 19.00 5.83
CA LYS A 209 24.13 19.65 5.85
C LYS A 209 23.99 21.10 6.29
N LYS A 210 25.13 21.72 6.61
CA LYS A 210 25.20 23.17 6.89
C LYS A 210 24.64 23.97 5.70
N GLY A 211 23.77 24.92 6.00
CA GLY A 211 23.08 25.75 5.00
C GLY A 211 21.80 25.11 4.42
N ASP A 212 21.43 23.91 4.82
CA ASP A 212 20.14 23.32 4.49
C ASP A 212 19.00 24.09 5.21
N ALA A 213 17.88 24.27 4.53
CA ALA A 213 16.71 24.92 5.10
C ALA A 213 16.18 24.24 6.38
N LEU A 214 16.43 22.93 6.52
CA LEU A 214 16.04 22.13 7.67
C LEU A 214 17.15 21.99 8.72
N ALA A 215 18.29 22.66 8.55
CA ALA A 215 19.39 22.60 9.51
C ALA A 215 19.03 23.08 10.92
N GLY A 216 18.01 23.93 11.02
CA GLY A 216 17.59 24.56 12.28
C GLY A 216 18.32 25.87 12.55
N LYS A 217 17.79 26.66 13.48
CA LYS A 217 18.38 27.99 13.81
C LYS A 217 19.78 27.89 14.43
N ASN A 218 20.02 26.82 15.19
CA ASN A 218 21.30 26.56 15.85
C ASN A 218 22.04 25.37 15.21
N GLU A 219 21.70 25.05 13.97
CA GLU A 219 22.26 23.90 13.23
C GLU A 219 22.02 22.54 13.92
N GLU A 220 21.01 22.42 14.78
CA GLU A 220 20.69 21.26 15.62
C GLU A 220 20.26 20.02 14.84
N ASN A 221 19.90 20.19 13.56
CA ASN A 221 19.49 19.09 12.70
C ASN A 221 20.58 18.62 11.73
N ILE A 222 21.78 19.23 11.76
CA ILE A 222 22.87 18.76 10.90
C ILE A 222 23.21 17.30 11.24
N GLY A 223 23.35 16.49 10.19
CA GLY A 223 23.62 15.05 10.29
C GLY A 223 22.38 14.18 10.41
N LYS A 224 21.21 14.73 10.77
CA LYS A 224 19.94 14.01 10.67
C LYS A 224 19.58 13.75 9.20
N ILE A 225 18.55 12.93 8.98
CA ILE A 225 18.04 12.61 7.65
C ILE A 225 16.76 13.38 7.38
N LYS A 226 16.66 13.94 6.19
CA LYS A 226 15.44 14.53 5.60
C LYS A 226 14.90 13.65 4.50
N VAL A 227 13.59 13.71 4.28
CA VAL A 227 12.90 12.99 3.22
C VAL A 227 11.97 13.94 2.46
N TYR A 228 11.90 13.76 1.15
CA TYR A 228 10.91 14.43 0.30
C TYR A 228 9.66 13.56 0.27
N SER A 229 8.62 13.96 0.98
CA SER A 229 7.45 13.14 1.23
C SER A 229 6.22 13.98 1.59
N TRP A 230 5.09 13.35 1.76
CA TRP A 230 3.88 13.96 2.30
C TRP A 230 4.18 14.63 3.65
N GLN A 231 3.77 15.91 3.76
CA GLN A 231 4.17 16.75 4.90
C GLN A 231 3.37 16.50 6.17
N GLY A 232 2.32 15.67 6.08
CA GLY A 232 1.48 15.30 7.22
C GLY A 232 0.42 16.34 7.57
N HIS A 233 -0.56 15.90 8.36
CA HIS A 233 -1.75 16.70 8.67
C HIS A 233 -1.49 17.97 9.47
N LYS A 234 -0.33 18.16 10.08
CA LYS A 234 0.03 19.45 10.73
C LYS A 234 0.08 20.61 9.75
N ASN A 235 0.21 20.32 8.45
CA ASN A 235 0.21 21.31 7.38
C ASN A 235 -1.18 21.55 6.78
N ILE A 236 -2.20 20.83 7.22
CA ILE A 236 -3.59 21.01 6.81
C ILE A 236 -4.27 21.96 7.81
N LYS A 237 -4.67 23.15 7.36
CA LYS A 237 -5.34 24.15 8.18
C LYS A 237 -6.86 24.03 8.12
N ASP A 238 -7.37 23.76 6.92
CA ASP A 238 -8.78 23.52 6.66
C ASP A 238 -8.94 22.19 5.92
N PRO A 239 -9.35 21.10 6.60
CA PRO A 239 -9.49 19.79 5.99
C PRO A 239 -10.46 19.70 4.80
N LYS A 240 -11.31 20.71 4.62
CA LYS A 240 -12.26 20.74 3.50
C LYS A 240 -11.68 21.32 2.21
N ASN A 241 -10.70 22.21 2.35
CA ASN A 241 -10.21 23.03 1.23
C ASN A 241 -8.69 23.00 1.09
N ASP A 242 -7.99 22.33 2.01
CA ASP A 242 -6.54 22.35 2.09
C ASP A 242 -5.98 20.91 2.12
N TYR A 243 -4.76 20.75 1.65
CA TYR A 243 -4.03 19.47 1.69
C TYR A 243 -2.59 19.73 2.11
N ALA A 244 -1.95 18.75 2.74
CA ALA A 244 -0.61 18.90 3.28
C ALA A 244 0.45 19.14 2.21
N GLY A 245 0.23 18.63 1.00
CA GLY A 245 1.24 18.65 -0.05
C GLY A 245 2.44 17.75 0.24
N VAL A 246 3.39 17.79 -0.68
CA VAL A 246 4.67 17.08 -0.60
C VAL A 246 5.81 18.08 -0.53
N GLY A 247 6.81 17.77 0.27
CA GLY A 247 7.98 18.64 0.46
C GLY A 247 9.05 17.98 1.32
N TRP A 248 10.16 18.71 1.50
CA TRP A 248 11.22 18.27 2.38
C TRP A 248 10.81 18.41 3.85
N ILE A 249 10.88 17.30 4.59
CA ILE A 249 10.64 17.26 6.04
C ILE A 249 11.80 16.55 6.74
N LEU A 250 11.97 16.83 8.04
CA LEU A 250 12.80 15.97 8.90
C LEU A 250 12.18 14.58 8.90
N ALA A 251 12.93 13.54 8.51
CA ALA A 251 12.38 12.20 8.42
C ALA A 251 11.98 11.61 9.79
N GLU A 252 12.46 12.21 10.90
CA GLU A 252 11.94 11.93 12.24
C GLU A 252 10.48 12.36 12.43
N ASN A 253 9.95 13.20 11.54
CA ASN A 253 8.56 13.63 11.50
C ASN A 253 7.75 12.92 10.41
N TRP A 254 8.35 11.98 9.66
CA TRP A 254 7.65 11.25 8.62
C TRP A 254 6.40 10.54 9.16
N PHE A 255 5.32 10.63 8.41
CA PHE A 255 4.06 9.96 8.68
C PHE A 255 3.58 9.23 7.42
N PRO A 256 2.99 8.03 7.54
CA PRO A 256 2.22 7.46 6.44
C PRO A 256 0.99 8.32 6.14
N TYR A 257 0.52 8.29 4.90
CA TYR A 257 -0.71 8.98 4.52
C TYR A 257 -1.90 8.33 5.22
N GLN A 258 -2.47 9.04 6.17
CA GLN A 258 -3.62 8.58 6.96
C GLN A 258 -4.32 9.77 7.63
N ARG A 259 -5.58 9.60 8.02
CA ARG A 259 -6.34 10.62 8.76
C ARG A 259 -5.68 10.96 10.11
N PRO A 260 -5.81 12.20 10.58
CA PRO A 260 -5.28 12.59 11.89
C PRO A 260 -5.94 11.83 13.05
N THR A 261 -7.16 11.36 12.86
CA THR A 261 -7.91 10.56 13.84
C THR A 261 -7.57 9.07 13.80
N PHE A 262 -6.82 8.63 12.81
CA PHE A 262 -6.39 7.24 12.72
C PHE A 262 -5.28 6.97 13.73
N VAL A 263 -5.51 5.97 14.57
CA VAL A 263 -4.50 5.50 15.53
C VAL A 263 -3.65 4.43 14.87
N THR A 264 -2.37 4.71 14.66
CA THR A 264 -1.44 3.70 14.15
C THR A 264 -1.43 2.49 15.09
N PRO A 265 -1.73 1.28 14.60
CA PRO A 265 -1.77 0.08 15.43
C PRO A 265 -0.43 -0.19 16.11
N ASN A 266 -0.47 -0.61 17.38
CA ASN A 266 0.70 -0.90 18.20
C ASN A 266 1.16 -2.37 18.10
N PHE A 267 0.94 -3.01 16.99
CA PHE A 267 1.43 -4.35 16.72
C PHE A 267 2.56 -4.33 15.70
N SER A 268 3.29 -5.43 15.64
CA SER A 268 4.45 -5.63 14.76
C SER A 268 4.15 -5.39 13.27
N GLY A 269 5.14 -4.86 12.55
CA GLY A 269 5.01 -4.52 11.12
C GLY A 269 4.97 -5.73 10.17
N TYR A 270 5.51 -6.86 10.57
CA TYR A 270 5.61 -8.11 9.78
C TYR A 270 4.83 -9.24 10.47
N VAL A 271 4.00 -9.99 9.76
CA VAL A 271 3.63 -9.91 8.34
C VAL A 271 2.54 -8.84 8.14
N SER A 272 2.24 -8.46 6.87
CA SER A 272 1.16 -7.54 6.57
C SER A 272 -0.21 -8.19 6.80
N GLY A 273 -1.06 -7.59 7.66
CA GLY A 273 -2.44 -8.02 7.86
C GLY A 273 -3.26 -7.87 6.58
N HIS A 274 -3.23 -6.70 5.96
CA HIS A 274 -3.96 -6.44 4.72
C HIS A 274 -3.62 -7.42 3.59
N SER A 275 -2.33 -7.70 3.36
CA SER A 275 -1.92 -8.64 2.32
C SER A 275 -2.40 -10.07 2.61
N THR A 276 -2.39 -10.48 3.88
CA THR A 276 -2.85 -11.81 4.30
C THR A 276 -4.36 -11.95 4.10
N PHE A 277 -5.14 -10.98 4.56
CA PHE A 277 -6.60 -10.97 4.37
C PHE A 277 -6.96 -10.91 2.88
N SER A 278 -6.32 -10.01 2.14
CA SER A 278 -6.64 -9.79 0.72
C SER A 278 -6.35 -11.03 -0.12
N ARG A 279 -5.22 -11.71 0.11
CA ARG A 279 -4.93 -12.93 -0.65
C ARG A 279 -5.91 -14.05 -0.31
N ALA A 280 -6.21 -14.27 0.97
CA ALA A 280 -7.16 -15.30 1.39
C ALA A 280 -8.58 -15.03 0.86
N ALA A 281 -9.03 -13.77 0.94
CA ALA A 281 -10.35 -13.38 0.43
C ALA A 281 -10.46 -13.50 -1.09
N ALA A 282 -9.46 -12.99 -1.83
CA ALA A 282 -9.46 -13.05 -3.28
C ALA A 282 -9.51 -14.49 -3.79
N GLU A 283 -8.67 -15.38 -3.25
CA GLU A 283 -8.69 -16.82 -3.59
C GLU A 283 -10.06 -17.44 -3.30
N LEU A 284 -10.59 -17.22 -2.08
CA LEU A 284 -11.87 -17.78 -1.71
C LEU A 284 -13.00 -17.25 -2.60
N MET A 285 -13.03 -15.95 -2.85
CA MET A 285 -14.08 -15.35 -3.67
C MET A 285 -14.00 -15.87 -5.11
N THR A 286 -12.81 -16.02 -5.67
CA THR A 286 -12.61 -16.66 -6.99
C THR A 286 -13.17 -18.08 -7.00
N LEU A 287 -12.89 -18.87 -5.95
CA LEU A 287 -13.39 -20.23 -5.85
C LEU A 287 -14.93 -20.29 -5.77
N ILE A 288 -15.54 -19.50 -4.88
CA ILE A 288 -16.98 -19.57 -4.69
C ILE A 288 -17.78 -18.95 -5.83
N THR A 289 -17.23 -17.95 -6.53
CA THR A 289 -17.89 -17.33 -7.70
C THR A 289 -17.59 -18.05 -9.01
N GLY A 290 -16.46 -18.78 -9.06
CA GLY A 290 -15.93 -19.39 -10.28
C GLY A 290 -15.32 -18.38 -11.26
N ASP A 291 -15.00 -17.15 -10.78
CA ASP A 291 -14.47 -16.07 -11.61
C ASP A 291 -13.52 -15.20 -10.79
N GLU A 292 -12.36 -14.88 -11.34
CA GLU A 292 -11.38 -13.97 -10.74
C GLU A 292 -11.66 -12.49 -11.01
N PHE A 293 -12.62 -12.20 -11.92
CA PHE A 293 -13.01 -10.84 -12.28
C PHE A 293 -14.32 -10.43 -11.62
N PHE A 294 -14.47 -9.13 -11.40
CA PHE A 294 -15.77 -8.56 -11.01
C PHE A 294 -16.83 -8.83 -12.07
N PRO A 295 -18.12 -8.93 -11.68
CA PRO A 295 -19.20 -9.12 -12.63
C PRO A 295 -19.22 -8.02 -13.71
N GLY A 296 -19.03 -8.44 -14.98
CA GLY A 296 -18.82 -7.50 -16.08
C GLY A 296 -17.36 -7.13 -16.33
N GLY A 297 -16.42 -7.72 -15.59
CA GLY A 297 -14.98 -7.63 -15.81
C GLY A 297 -14.27 -6.44 -15.14
N MET A 298 -15.01 -5.59 -14.42
CA MET A 298 -14.43 -4.46 -13.71
C MET A 298 -15.33 -4.01 -12.55
N GLY A 299 -14.74 -3.66 -11.41
CA GLY A 299 -15.38 -2.91 -10.33
C GLY A 299 -14.97 -1.44 -10.39
N GLU A 300 -15.69 -0.58 -9.69
CA GLU A 300 -15.41 0.84 -9.60
C GLU A 300 -15.47 1.31 -8.14
N PHE A 301 -14.50 2.11 -7.73
CA PHE A 301 -14.50 2.79 -6.45
C PHE A 301 -14.28 4.29 -6.68
N ILE A 302 -15.12 5.12 -6.07
CA ILE A 302 -15.07 6.58 -6.18
C ILE A 302 -14.71 7.16 -4.82
N ALA A 303 -13.50 7.72 -4.69
CA ALA A 303 -13.10 8.46 -3.51
C ALA A 303 -13.66 9.90 -3.56
N LYS A 304 -14.04 10.42 -2.39
CA LYS A 304 -14.44 11.82 -2.26
C LYS A 304 -13.20 12.73 -2.32
N ASN A 305 -13.40 13.96 -2.78
CA ASN A 305 -12.34 14.97 -2.72
C ASN A 305 -12.04 15.37 -1.27
N ASN A 306 -10.77 15.61 -0.99
CA ASN A 306 -10.27 16.12 0.30
C ASN A 306 -10.80 15.32 1.51
N GLU A 307 -10.73 14.01 1.44
CA GLU A 307 -11.16 13.17 2.56
C GLU A 307 -10.09 13.10 3.67
N PHE A 308 -8.81 13.38 3.36
CA PHE A 308 -7.70 13.43 4.29
C PHE A 308 -6.98 14.77 4.24
#